data_d63583076806b5c55dc32408f917c6d4
#
_entry.id   d63583076806b5c55dc32408f917c6d4
#
_cell.length_a   1.000
_cell.length_b   1.000
_cell.length_c   1.000
_cell.angle_alpha   90.00
_cell.angle_beta   90.00
_cell.angle_gamma   90.00
#
_symmetry.space_group_name_H-M   'P 1'
#
loop_
_entity.id
_entity.type
_entity.pdbx_description
1 polymer ?
#
loop_
_entity_poly.entity_id
_entity_poly.type
_entity_poly.pdbx_seq_one_letter_code
_entity_poly.pdbx_strand_id
1 'polypeptide(L)'
;LGAGVESLSGAFGRVDGEGIRCPYHGWKFDGTGKCLEQPAELENPGFKDKIKHTAYPCERLGGLLWTYLGPEPRPLLPRWDVLVWEDGKRWIEKHEVYRCNWLQPMENSVDPSHLFWPHGETAHLVAFTSTRYEEEHSFIPFEYGIIKQRRTSGRKPGETAKLDQHPLVFPITLRHVFRTLKTDGMLRHNVQIRVPVDDAHTQVYVVYFTPSDTDRSFADGDTPWEYFPIRDENGEYRLEHVLVQDAMAWETQGAPTDRTQEHLGAGDEGIIILRKLLREQIDIVRKGGEPIGVVRDPEKNRIIEFEVINERVGLFGKQQKVA
;
A
#
# COMPACT_ATOMS: atom_id res chain seq x y z
N LEU A 1 -0.41 4.92 39.88
CA LEU A 1 0.80 5.10 39.06
C LEU A 1 1.00 4.00 37.98
N GLY A 2 0.09 3.05 37.85
CA GLY A 2 0.05 2.10 36.73
C GLY A 2 -0.38 2.72 35.41
N ALA A 3 -0.90 3.94 35.38
CA ALA A 3 -1.38 4.63 34.18
C ALA A 3 -0.24 5.10 33.23
N GLY A 4 1.01 5.11 33.69
CA GLY A 4 2.13 5.64 32.90
C GLY A 4 2.59 4.76 31.74
N VAL A 5 2.27 3.46 31.73
CA VAL A 5 2.69 2.55 30.66
C VAL A 5 1.65 2.52 29.52
N GLU A 6 0.39 2.73 29.82
CA GLU A 6 -0.67 2.79 28.82
C GLU A 6 -0.63 4.05 27.95
N SER A 7 0.01 5.13 28.45
CA SER A 7 0.12 6.41 27.75
C SER A 7 1.42 6.60 26.95
N LEU A 8 2.42 5.73 27.10
CA LEU A 8 3.66 5.81 26.34
C LEU A 8 3.56 4.96 25.08
N SER A 9 3.70 5.61 23.94
CA SER A 9 3.83 4.92 22.65
C SER A 9 4.98 3.92 22.71
N GLY A 10 4.69 2.64 22.41
CA GLY A 10 5.71 1.60 22.27
C GLY A 10 6.78 1.91 21.22
N ALA A 11 6.56 2.95 20.40
CA ALA A 11 7.50 3.44 19.39
C ALA A 11 8.86 3.90 19.98
N PHE A 12 8.92 4.27 21.25
CA PHE A 12 10.16 4.65 21.93
C PHE A 12 10.77 3.49 22.74
N GLY A 13 10.15 2.30 22.70
CA GLY A 13 10.66 1.11 23.35
C GLY A 13 12.00 0.65 22.77
N ARG A 14 12.88 0.09 23.61
CA ARG A 14 14.14 -0.51 23.19
C ARG A 14 14.02 -2.02 23.18
N VAL A 15 14.50 -2.66 22.12
CA VAL A 15 14.68 -4.13 22.13
C VAL A 15 15.72 -4.51 23.18
N ASP A 16 15.35 -5.42 24.07
CA ASP A 16 16.18 -5.89 25.17
C ASP A 16 15.96 -7.41 25.33
N GLY A 17 16.87 -8.19 24.77
CA GLY A 17 16.72 -9.64 24.67
C GLY A 17 15.42 -10.03 23.95
N GLU A 18 14.60 -10.84 24.61
CA GLU A 18 13.32 -11.33 24.05
C GLU A 18 12.14 -10.37 24.27
N GLY A 19 12.38 -9.13 24.67
CA GLY A 19 11.31 -8.18 24.96
C GLY A 19 11.60 -6.76 24.51
N ILE A 20 10.62 -5.90 24.75
CA ILE A 20 10.71 -4.45 24.56
C ILE A 20 10.69 -3.79 25.93
N ARG A 21 11.69 -2.94 26.19
CA ARG A 21 11.81 -2.17 27.43
C ARG A 21 11.31 -0.75 27.24
N CYS A 22 10.34 -0.35 28.06
CA CYS A 22 9.87 1.02 28.13
C CYS A 22 10.98 1.95 28.65
N PRO A 23 11.30 3.05 27.96
CA PRO A 23 12.38 3.95 28.39
C PRO A 23 12.00 4.82 29.59
N TYR A 24 10.72 4.85 29.99
CA TYR A 24 10.25 5.70 31.07
C TYR A 24 10.54 5.11 32.46
N HIS A 25 10.03 3.91 32.76
CA HIS A 25 10.22 3.25 34.05
C HIS A 25 10.96 1.90 33.98
N GLY A 26 11.44 1.53 32.76
CA GLY A 26 12.20 0.29 32.58
C GLY A 26 11.37 -1.00 32.56
N TRP A 27 10.03 -0.91 32.52
CA TRP A 27 9.20 -2.11 32.40
C TRP A 27 9.48 -2.82 31.09
N LYS A 28 9.56 -4.14 31.13
CA LYS A 28 9.87 -4.96 29.97
C LYS A 28 8.75 -5.94 29.70
N PHE A 29 8.33 -6.02 28.43
CA PHE A 29 7.27 -6.91 27.97
C PHE A 29 7.77 -7.81 26.85
N ASP A 30 7.34 -9.07 26.83
CA ASP A 30 7.58 -9.98 25.70
C ASP A 30 6.61 -9.76 24.56
N GLY A 31 6.78 -10.52 23.44
CA GLY A 31 5.91 -10.45 22.27
C GLY A 31 4.46 -10.90 22.49
N THR A 32 4.15 -11.49 23.65
CA THR A 32 2.77 -11.87 24.06
C THR A 32 2.11 -10.82 24.94
N GLY A 33 2.86 -9.77 25.32
CA GLY A 33 2.44 -8.73 26.24
C GLY A 33 2.62 -9.08 27.72
N LYS A 34 3.24 -10.21 28.04
CA LYS A 34 3.57 -10.57 29.43
C LYS A 34 4.65 -9.64 29.96
N CYS A 35 4.44 -9.10 31.17
CA CYS A 35 5.47 -8.31 31.83
C CYS A 35 6.59 -9.22 32.35
N LEU A 36 7.82 -8.99 31.89
CA LEU A 36 9.00 -9.74 32.27
C LEU A 36 9.73 -9.10 33.47
N GLU A 37 9.79 -7.76 33.47
CA GLU A 37 10.56 -7.01 34.47
C GLU A 37 9.86 -5.70 34.82
N GLN A 38 9.97 -5.37 36.14
CA GLN A 38 9.56 -4.10 36.75
C GLN A 38 10.64 -3.64 37.71
N PRO A 39 11.63 -2.86 37.28
CA PRO A 39 12.81 -2.55 38.07
C PRO A 39 12.54 -1.84 39.41
N ALA A 40 11.43 -1.08 39.49
CA ALA A 40 11.09 -0.34 40.70
C ALA A 40 10.30 -1.16 41.76
N GLU A 41 9.84 -2.38 41.40
CA GLU A 41 9.02 -3.23 42.28
C GLU A 41 9.86 -4.30 43.00
N LEU A 42 10.91 -3.86 43.71
CA LEU A 42 11.88 -4.74 44.35
C LEU A 42 11.27 -5.56 45.51
N GLU A 43 10.31 -4.97 46.24
CA GLU A 43 9.68 -5.62 47.41
C GLU A 43 8.52 -6.54 47.03
N ASN A 44 8.03 -6.46 45.79
CA ASN A 44 6.92 -7.24 45.27
C ASN A 44 7.22 -7.88 43.91
N PRO A 45 8.15 -8.86 43.85
CA PRO A 45 8.59 -9.46 42.58
C PRO A 45 7.48 -10.17 41.80
N GLY A 46 6.39 -10.56 42.48
CA GLY A 46 5.20 -11.17 41.85
C GLY A 46 4.22 -10.17 41.22
N PHE A 47 4.45 -8.87 41.37
CA PHE A 47 3.55 -7.86 40.82
C PHE A 47 3.48 -7.93 39.27
N LYS A 48 4.63 -8.14 38.64
CA LYS A 48 4.73 -8.30 37.20
C LYS A 48 3.81 -9.39 36.60
N ASP A 49 3.58 -10.47 37.38
CA ASP A 49 2.77 -11.61 36.89
C ASP A 49 1.28 -11.28 36.77
N LYS A 50 0.87 -10.18 37.39
CA LYS A 50 -0.50 -9.64 37.28
C LYS A 50 -0.67 -8.65 36.15
N ILE A 51 0.42 -8.27 35.46
CA ILE A 51 0.43 -7.24 34.43
C ILE A 51 0.58 -7.88 33.07
N LYS A 52 -0.37 -7.55 32.18
CA LYS A 52 -0.32 -7.94 30.78
C LYS A 52 -0.64 -6.72 29.92
N HIS A 53 0.23 -6.42 28.97
CA HIS A 53 0.01 -5.41 27.94
C HIS A 53 -0.73 -6.04 26.76
N THR A 54 -1.53 -5.26 26.06
CA THR A 54 -2.11 -5.72 24.79
C THR A 54 -0.98 -5.92 23.78
N ALA A 55 -0.92 -7.11 23.18
CA ALA A 55 0.03 -7.45 22.14
C ALA A 55 -0.69 -7.94 20.89
N TYR A 56 -0.14 -7.62 19.75
CA TYR A 56 -0.68 -8.01 18.45
C TYR A 56 0.33 -8.90 17.72
N PRO A 57 -0.13 -9.93 16.99
CA PRO A 57 0.77 -10.75 16.20
C PRO A 57 1.41 -9.92 15.09
N CYS A 58 2.73 -10.05 14.95
CA CYS A 58 3.51 -9.37 13.93
C CYS A 58 4.20 -10.39 13.03
N GLU A 59 4.26 -10.10 11.74
CA GLU A 59 4.97 -10.89 10.73
C GLU A 59 5.82 -9.97 9.86
N ARG A 60 6.93 -10.50 9.36
CA ARG A 60 7.80 -9.81 8.40
C ARG A 60 7.49 -10.35 7.01
N LEU A 61 7.21 -9.45 6.06
CA LEU A 61 6.98 -9.81 4.67
C LEU A 61 7.34 -8.66 3.74
N GLY A 62 8.15 -8.92 2.72
CA GLY A 62 8.51 -7.94 1.70
C GLY A 62 9.32 -6.75 2.23
N GLY A 63 10.03 -6.94 3.36
CA GLY A 63 10.80 -5.88 4.04
C GLY A 63 9.98 -4.99 4.98
N LEU A 64 8.68 -5.24 5.10
CA LEU A 64 7.77 -4.54 6.01
C LEU A 64 7.43 -5.41 7.23
N LEU A 65 7.13 -4.76 8.34
CA LEU A 65 6.51 -5.39 9.51
C LEU A 65 5.01 -5.18 9.45
N TRP A 66 4.28 -6.28 9.47
CA TRP A 66 2.82 -6.31 9.44
C TRP A 66 2.29 -6.70 10.79
N THR A 67 1.23 -6.04 11.23
CA THR A 67 0.53 -6.41 12.46
C THR A 67 -0.95 -6.61 12.20
N TYR A 68 -1.53 -7.64 12.83
CA TYR A 68 -2.96 -7.89 12.76
C TYR A 68 -3.66 -7.34 14.00
N LEU A 69 -4.60 -6.43 13.78
CA LEU A 69 -5.35 -5.74 14.84
C LEU A 69 -6.80 -6.23 14.98
N GLY A 70 -7.18 -7.26 14.21
CA GLY A 70 -8.54 -7.79 14.19
C GLY A 70 -8.79 -8.90 15.22
N PRO A 71 -10.02 -9.47 15.22
CA PRO A 71 -10.40 -10.57 16.11
C PRO A 71 -9.75 -11.89 15.70
N GLU A 72 -9.61 -12.80 16.67
CA GLU A 72 -9.22 -14.18 16.41
C GLU A 72 -10.42 -15.02 15.86
N PRO A 73 -10.16 -16.06 15.03
CA PRO A 73 -8.84 -16.50 14.55
C PRO A 73 -8.29 -15.57 13.47
N ARG A 74 -7.02 -15.20 13.61
CA ARG A 74 -6.37 -14.32 12.62
C ARG A 74 -6.30 -14.98 11.24
N PRO A 75 -6.49 -14.22 10.14
CA PRO A 75 -6.21 -14.70 8.81
C PRO A 75 -4.70 -14.80 8.55
N LEU A 76 -4.35 -15.45 7.46
CA LEU A 76 -2.98 -15.43 6.97
C LEU A 76 -2.64 -14.06 6.39
N LEU A 77 -1.40 -13.60 6.56
CA LEU A 77 -0.90 -12.44 5.88
C LEU A 77 -0.79 -12.74 4.38
N PRO A 78 -1.52 -12.00 3.51
CA PRO A 78 -1.52 -12.29 2.08
C PRO A 78 -0.13 -12.15 1.45
N ARG A 79 0.32 -13.16 0.75
CA ARG A 79 1.64 -13.22 0.11
C ARG A 79 1.56 -12.73 -1.35
N TRP A 80 1.33 -11.41 -1.49
CA TRP A 80 1.29 -10.77 -2.80
C TRP A 80 2.60 -10.96 -3.56
N ASP A 81 2.53 -11.18 -4.86
CA ASP A 81 3.63 -11.49 -5.77
C ASP A 81 4.88 -10.62 -5.55
N VAL A 82 4.76 -9.31 -5.61
CA VAL A 82 5.88 -8.35 -5.43
C VAL A 82 6.54 -8.47 -4.06
N LEU A 83 5.79 -8.87 -3.03
CA LEU A 83 6.32 -9.01 -1.66
C LEU A 83 7.12 -10.30 -1.46
N VAL A 84 6.92 -11.30 -2.33
CA VAL A 84 7.48 -12.65 -2.13
C VAL A 84 8.36 -13.14 -3.28
N TRP A 85 8.35 -12.51 -4.45
CA TRP A 85 9.27 -12.88 -5.52
C TRP A 85 10.73 -12.75 -5.08
N GLU A 86 11.57 -13.70 -5.47
CA GLU A 86 12.96 -13.75 -5.03
C GLU A 86 13.97 -13.44 -6.14
N ASP A 87 13.62 -13.73 -7.40
CA ASP A 87 14.51 -13.58 -8.56
C ASP A 87 14.56 -12.13 -9.03
N GLY A 88 15.15 -11.23 -8.23
CA GLY A 88 15.23 -9.81 -8.52
C GLY A 88 15.60 -8.95 -7.33
N LYS A 89 15.57 -7.65 -7.56
CA LYS A 89 15.87 -6.62 -6.57
C LYS A 89 14.60 -5.98 -6.03
N ARG A 90 14.39 -6.04 -4.72
CA ARG A 90 13.33 -5.36 -3.99
C ARG A 90 13.87 -4.14 -3.25
N TRP A 91 13.10 -3.05 -3.20
CA TRP A 91 13.35 -1.90 -2.34
C TRP A 91 12.04 -1.21 -1.99
N ILE A 92 12.08 -0.33 -1.00
CA ILE A 92 10.90 0.34 -0.47
C ILE A 92 11.13 1.85 -0.49
N GLU A 93 10.15 2.58 -1.00
CA GLU A 93 10.01 4.01 -0.74
C GLU A 93 8.97 4.23 0.36
N LYS A 94 9.40 4.86 1.44
CA LYS A 94 8.50 5.39 2.48
C LYS A 94 8.27 6.85 2.19
N HIS A 95 7.09 7.17 1.71
CA HIS A 95 6.74 8.55 1.38
C HIS A 95 6.56 9.41 2.64
N GLU A 96 6.69 10.73 2.49
CA GLU A 96 6.19 11.69 3.46
C GLU A 96 4.71 11.39 3.78
N VAL A 97 4.26 11.64 5.00
CA VAL A 97 2.84 11.43 5.37
C VAL A 97 1.98 12.41 4.58
N TYR A 98 1.03 11.89 3.83
CA TYR A 98 0.08 12.67 3.04
C TYR A 98 -1.01 13.24 3.93
N ARG A 99 -1.35 14.52 3.73
CA ARG A 99 -2.39 15.25 4.45
C ARG A 99 -3.74 15.06 3.75
N CYS A 100 -4.16 13.81 3.61
CA CYS A 100 -5.43 13.44 3.01
C CYS A 100 -5.96 12.13 3.62
N ASN A 101 -7.26 11.91 3.50
CA ASN A 101 -7.86 10.64 3.88
C ASN A 101 -7.44 9.53 2.89
N TRP A 102 -7.20 8.32 3.40
CA TRP A 102 -6.75 7.17 2.60
C TRP A 102 -7.68 6.81 1.43
N LEU A 103 -8.95 7.17 1.51
CA LEU A 103 -9.92 6.90 0.43
C LEU A 103 -9.64 7.77 -0.81
N GLN A 104 -9.12 9.00 -0.65
CA GLN A 104 -8.79 9.89 -1.78
C GLN A 104 -7.78 9.24 -2.74
N PRO A 105 -6.60 8.74 -2.30
CA PRO A 105 -5.70 8.01 -3.18
C PRO A 105 -6.27 6.66 -3.69
N MET A 106 -7.17 6.00 -2.94
CA MET A 106 -7.80 4.78 -3.44
C MET A 106 -8.80 5.07 -4.56
N GLU A 107 -9.55 6.16 -4.48
CA GLU A 107 -10.45 6.63 -5.56
C GLU A 107 -9.67 7.02 -6.81
N ASN A 108 -8.56 7.72 -6.66
CA ASN A 108 -7.65 8.03 -7.77
C ASN A 108 -7.19 6.75 -8.49
N SER A 109 -6.96 5.65 -7.77
CA SER A 109 -6.52 4.39 -8.38
C SER A 109 -7.54 3.75 -9.30
N VAL A 110 -8.82 4.06 -9.16
CA VAL A 110 -9.90 3.60 -10.04
C VAL A 110 -10.40 4.71 -10.98
N ASP A 111 -9.80 5.90 -10.94
CA ASP A 111 -10.06 6.95 -11.91
C ASP A 111 -9.10 6.80 -13.10
N PRO A 112 -9.58 6.59 -14.33
CA PRO A 112 -8.73 6.58 -15.53
C PRO A 112 -8.38 7.99 -16.01
N SER A 113 -9.21 8.99 -15.70
CA SER A 113 -9.18 10.33 -16.31
C SER A 113 -8.02 11.18 -15.82
N HIS A 114 -7.68 11.09 -14.52
CA HIS A 114 -6.60 11.90 -13.94
C HIS A 114 -5.25 11.69 -14.63
N LEU A 115 -4.98 10.47 -15.10
CA LEU A 115 -3.69 10.18 -15.76
C LEU A 115 -3.38 11.11 -16.93
N PHE A 116 -4.40 11.56 -17.62
CA PHE A 116 -4.25 12.38 -18.82
C PHE A 116 -3.87 13.84 -18.48
N TRP A 117 -4.49 14.43 -17.49
CA TRP A 117 -4.35 15.84 -17.16
C TRP A 117 -3.12 16.15 -16.30
N PRO A 118 -3.01 15.70 -15.05
CA PRO A 118 -1.85 16.05 -14.23
C PRO A 118 -0.54 15.50 -14.76
N HIS A 119 -0.56 14.29 -15.36
CA HIS A 119 0.66 13.67 -15.87
C HIS A 119 0.92 13.98 -17.35
N GLY A 120 -0.10 14.37 -18.11
CA GLY A 120 -0.01 14.66 -19.53
C GLY A 120 0.75 15.96 -19.81
N GLU A 121 0.50 17.00 -19.05
CA GLU A 121 1.19 18.29 -19.20
C GLU A 121 2.65 18.21 -18.79
N THR A 122 2.99 17.32 -17.85
CA THR A 122 4.38 17.03 -17.45
C THR A 122 5.01 15.88 -18.21
N ALA A 123 4.42 15.48 -19.31
CA ALA A 123 4.82 14.36 -20.14
C ALA A 123 6.25 14.41 -20.67
N HIS A 124 6.83 15.58 -20.79
CA HIS A 124 8.25 15.73 -21.09
C HIS A 124 9.14 15.23 -19.93
N LEU A 125 8.61 15.10 -18.73
CA LEU A 125 9.29 14.57 -17.54
C LEU A 125 9.07 13.06 -17.37
N VAL A 126 7.90 12.55 -17.77
CA VAL A 126 7.54 11.12 -17.71
C VAL A 126 7.03 10.67 -19.07
N ALA A 127 7.41 9.49 -19.52
CA ALA A 127 7.05 8.95 -20.82
C ALA A 127 5.55 8.55 -20.95
N PHE A 128 4.71 9.07 -20.09
CA PHE A 128 3.27 8.87 -20.14
C PHE A 128 2.63 9.93 -21.02
N THR A 129 2.24 9.63 -22.24
CA THR A 129 1.36 10.57 -22.90
C THR A 129 0.62 9.95 -24.06
N SER A 130 -0.63 9.80 -23.85
CA SER A 130 -1.61 10.04 -24.89
C SER A 130 -1.86 11.55 -24.93
N THR A 131 -1.74 12.19 -26.06
CA THR A 131 -2.13 13.60 -26.26
C THR A 131 -3.63 13.72 -26.54
N ARG A 132 -4.38 12.64 -26.44
CA ARG A 132 -5.82 12.56 -26.66
C ARG A 132 -6.46 11.72 -25.58
N TYR A 133 -7.50 12.27 -24.99
CA TYR A 133 -8.42 11.56 -24.14
C TYR A 133 -9.39 10.74 -25.01
N GLU A 134 -8.96 9.56 -25.43
CA GLU A 134 -9.78 8.56 -26.09
C GLU A 134 -9.52 7.24 -25.37
N GLU A 135 -10.24 7.01 -24.27
CA GLU A 135 -10.09 5.81 -23.46
C GLU A 135 -11.40 5.05 -23.37
N GLU A 136 -11.33 3.76 -23.65
CA GLU A 136 -12.31 2.80 -23.17
C GLU A 136 -11.82 2.25 -21.85
N HIS A 137 -12.65 2.28 -20.82
CA HIS A 137 -12.33 1.73 -19.52
C HIS A 137 -13.39 0.76 -19.03
N SER A 138 -12.98 -0.18 -18.19
CA SER A 138 -13.86 -1.12 -17.53
C SER A 138 -13.31 -1.50 -16.16
N PHE A 139 -14.22 -1.92 -15.29
CA PHE A 139 -13.92 -2.27 -13.91
C PHE A 139 -14.42 -3.68 -13.65
N ILE A 140 -13.51 -4.61 -13.42
CA ILE A 140 -13.81 -6.03 -13.28
C ILE A 140 -13.63 -6.43 -11.81
N PRO A 141 -14.70 -6.82 -11.11
CA PRO A 141 -14.57 -7.39 -9.76
C PRO A 141 -13.75 -8.68 -9.80
N PHE A 142 -12.90 -8.88 -8.80
CA PHE A 142 -12.16 -10.12 -8.63
C PHE A 142 -12.02 -10.46 -7.12
N GLU A 143 -11.45 -11.62 -6.81
CA GLU A 143 -11.37 -12.16 -5.44
C GLU A 143 -10.78 -11.19 -4.40
N TYR A 144 -9.90 -10.27 -4.83
CA TYR A 144 -9.20 -9.34 -3.91
C TYR A 144 -9.61 -7.87 -4.11
N GLY A 145 -10.53 -7.55 -5.01
CA GLY A 145 -10.95 -6.16 -5.22
C GLY A 145 -11.47 -5.84 -6.61
N ILE A 146 -10.85 -4.87 -7.28
CA ILE A 146 -11.29 -4.37 -8.59
C ILE A 146 -10.08 -4.30 -9.53
N ILE A 147 -10.23 -4.85 -10.73
CA ILE A 147 -9.26 -4.66 -11.80
C ILE A 147 -9.74 -3.48 -12.66
N LYS A 148 -9.00 -2.37 -12.65
CA LYS A 148 -9.19 -1.30 -13.60
C LYS A 148 -8.50 -1.66 -14.90
N GLN A 149 -9.27 -1.74 -15.98
CA GLN A 149 -8.75 -1.86 -17.34
C GLN A 149 -9.00 -0.56 -18.09
N ARG A 150 -8.06 -0.17 -18.92
CA ARG A 150 -8.25 0.91 -19.88
C ARG A 150 -7.55 0.59 -21.20
N ARG A 151 -8.16 0.99 -22.27
CA ARG A 151 -7.64 0.89 -23.62
C ARG A 151 -7.43 2.30 -24.14
N THR A 152 -6.19 2.68 -24.31
CA THR A 152 -5.84 4.02 -24.78
C THR A 152 -5.45 3.97 -26.24
N SER A 153 -6.00 4.90 -27.04
CA SER A 153 -5.62 5.07 -28.43
C SER A 153 -4.14 5.42 -28.60
N GLY A 154 -3.57 5.04 -29.72
CA GLY A 154 -2.18 5.33 -30.04
C GLY A 154 -1.94 6.84 -30.23
N ARG A 155 -0.67 7.24 -30.11
CA ARG A 155 -0.25 8.65 -30.30
C ARG A 155 -0.32 9.14 -31.73
N LYS A 156 -0.36 8.21 -32.70
CA LYS A 156 -0.38 8.51 -34.13
C LYS A 156 -1.67 7.98 -34.76
N PRO A 157 -2.20 8.66 -35.79
CA PRO A 157 -3.29 8.11 -36.57
C PRO A 157 -2.96 6.69 -37.09
N GLY A 158 -3.85 5.71 -36.84
CA GLY A 158 -3.65 4.30 -37.23
C GLY A 158 -2.83 3.45 -36.26
N GLU A 159 -2.34 4.01 -35.15
CA GLU A 159 -1.70 3.22 -34.11
C GLU A 159 -2.76 2.45 -33.29
N THR A 160 -2.50 1.15 -33.07
CA THR A 160 -3.42 0.29 -32.32
C THR A 160 -3.52 0.74 -30.85
N ALA A 161 -4.75 0.79 -30.36
CA ALA A 161 -5.02 1.04 -28.95
C ALA A 161 -4.38 -0.04 -28.08
N LYS A 162 -3.80 0.37 -26.95
CA LYS A 162 -3.08 -0.51 -26.02
C LYS A 162 -3.85 -0.66 -24.73
N LEU A 163 -3.95 -1.90 -24.28
CA LEU A 163 -4.55 -2.26 -23.01
C LEU A 163 -3.56 -2.06 -21.88
N ASP A 164 -4.01 -1.46 -20.80
CA ASP A 164 -3.34 -1.55 -19.52
C ASP A 164 -4.34 -1.92 -18.39
N GLN A 165 -3.85 -2.66 -17.41
CA GLN A 165 -4.65 -3.28 -16.37
C GLN A 165 -3.95 -3.16 -15.02
N HIS A 166 -4.66 -2.57 -14.06
CA HIS A 166 -4.15 -2.37 -12.71
C HIS A 166 -5.11 -2.96 -11.67
N PRO A 167 -4.71 -4.02 -10.93
CA PRO A 167 -5.47 -4.51 -9.79
C PRO A 167 -5.41 -3.53 -8.61
N LEU A 168 -6.58 -3.06 -8.18
CA LEU A 168 -6.77 -2.43 -6.90
C LEU A 168 -7.14 -3.52 -5.89
N VAL A 169 -6.23 -3.79 -4.99
CA VAL A 169 -6.37 -4.81 -3.95
C VAL A 169 -6.97 -4.17 -2.72
N PHE A 170 -8.17 -4.61 -2.39
CA PHE A 170 -8.96 -4.05 -1.32
C PHE A 170 -8.32 -4.29 0.07
N PRO A 171 -8.40 -3.32 1.02
CA PRO A 171 -8.99 -2.00 0.83
C PRO A 171 -7.99 -0.90 0.45
N ILE A 172 -6.67 -1.09 0.60
CA ILE A 172 -5.67 0.00 0.63
C ILE A 172 -4.49 -0.18 -0.31
N THR A 173 -4.53 -1.13 -1.23
CA THR A 173 -3.35 -1.48 -2.04
C THR A 173 -3.64 -1.35 -3.53
N LEU A 174 -2.69 -0.79 -4.28
CA LEU A 174 -2.66 -0.79 -5.73
C LEU A 174 -1.49 -1.63 -6.23
N ARG A 175 -1.73 -2.56 -7.13
CA ARG A 175 -0.71 -3.31 -7.86
C ARG A 175 -0.47 -2.66 -9.22
N HIS A 176 0.76 -2.26 -9.48
CA HIS A 176 1.12 -1.54 -10.69
C HIS A 176 2.40 -2.06 -11.33
N VAL A 177 2.61 -1.78 -12.62
CA VAL A 177 3.84 -2.07 -13.36
C VAL A 177 4.13 -0.94 -14.34
N PHE A 178 5.39 -0.58 -14.46
CA PHE A 178 5.84 0.43 -15.44
C PHE A 178 7.27 0.13 -15.90
N ARG A 179 7.71 0.86 -16.91
CA ARG A 179 9.09 0.80 -17.39
C ARG A 179 9.72 2.18 -17.28
N THR A 180 10.91 2.22 -16.72
CA THR A 180 11.68 3.47 -16.54
C THR A 180 12.38 3.87 -17.83
N LEU A 181 11.66 4.53 -18.74
CA LEU A 181 12.16 4.82 -20.08
C LEU A 181 13.33 5.83 -20.09
N LYS A 182 13.46 6.69 -19.10
CA LYS A 182 14.49 7.75 -19.04
C LYS A 182 15.77 7.34 -18.34
N THR A 183 15.79 6.19 -17.66
CA THR A 183 16.96 5.73 -16.91
C THR A 183 17.55 4.47 -17.54
N ASP A 184 17.03 3.32 -17.15
CA ASP A 184 17.59 2.01 -17.50
C ASP A 184 16.67 1.16 -18.39
N GLY A 185 15.43 1.63 -18.65
CA GLY A 185 14.44 0.89 -19.42
C GLY A 185 13.91 -0.36 -18.74
N MET A 186 14.26 -0.58 -17.48
CA MET A 186 13.89 -1.79 -16.74
C MET A 186 12.41 -1.83 -16.39
N LEU A 187 11.84 -3.03 -16.39
CA LEU A 187 10.49 -3.28 -15.93
C LEU A 187 10.47 -3.24 -14.39
N ARG A 188 9.59 -2.42 -13.83
CA ARG A 188 9.42 -2.29 -12.39
C ARG A 188 8.00 -2.65 -12.00
N HIS A 189 7.89 -3.66 -11.17
CA HIS A 189 6.66 -4.01 -10.50
C HIS A 189 6.57 -3.27 -9.18
N ASN A 190 5.39 -2.84 -8.78
CA ASN A 190 5.22 -2.32 -7.44
C ASN A 190 3.85 -2.67 -6.84
N VAL A 191 3.82 -2.60 -5.52
CA VAL A 191 2.61 -2.47 -4.72
C VAL A 191 2.70 -1.17 -3.94
N GLN A 192 1.65 -0.36 -4.04
CA GLN A 192 1.50 0.89 -3.30
C GLN A 192 0.51 0.62 -2.16
N ILE A 193 0.96 0.75 -0.93
CA ILE A 193 0.17 0.47 0.27
C ILE A 193 -0.13 1.80 0.96
N ARG A 194 -1.40 2.12 1.12
CA ARG A 194 -1.90 3.41 1.62
C ARG A 194 -2.49 3.23 3.00
N VAL A 195 -1.64 3.29 4.00
CA VAL A 195 -2.00 3.01 5.40
C VAL A 195 -2.65 4.23 6.02
N PRO A 196 -3.92 4.15 6.46
CA PRO A 196 -4.54 5.24 7.20
C PRO A 196 -3.82 5.43 8.53
N VAL A 197 -3.36 6.65 8.81
CA VAL A 197 -2.80 7.05 10.10
C VAL A 197 -3.93 7.53 11.00
N ASP A 198 -4.79 8.38 10.44
CA ASP A 198 -6.04 8.86 10.99
C ASP A 198 -6.99 9.29 9.84
N ASP A 199 -8.08 9.97 10.16
CA ASP A 199 -9.07 10.39 9.15
C ASP A 199 -8.54 11.43 8.15
N ALA A 200 -7.43 12.10 8.47
CA ALA A 200 -6.87 13.21 7.68
C ALA A 200 -5.44 12.93 7.18
N HIS A 201 -4.83 11.79 7.55
CA HIS A 201 -3.46 11.48 7.21
C HIS A 201 -3.29 10.05 6.71
N THR A 202 -2.50 9.90 5.66
CA THR A 202 -2.19 8.61 5.04
C THR A 202 -0.68 8.43 4.87
N GLN A 203 -0.14 7.33 5.40
CA GLN A 203 1.24 6.91 5.13
C GLN A 203 1.27 6.01 3.91
N VAL A 204 2.07 6.34 2.92
CA VAL A 204 2.26 5.52 1.72
C VAL A 204 3.61 4.82 1.76
N TYR A 205 3.57 3.51 1.50
CA TYR A 205 4.73 2.69 1.21
C TYR A 205 4.62 2.17 -0.21
N VAL A 206 5.68 2.32 -0.99
CA VAL A 206 5.76 1.71 -2.32
C VAL A 206 6.85 0.64 -2.29
N VAL A 207 6.46 -0.60 -2.42
CA VAL A 207 7.40 -1.72 -2.52
C VAL A 207 7.60 -2.02 -4.00
N TYR A 208 8.83 -1.84 -4.46
CA TYR A 208 9.24 -2.12 -5.83
C TYR A 208 9.92 -3.48 -5.94
N PHE A 209 9.80 -4.07 -7.11
CA PHE A 209 10.54 -5.26 -7.51
C PHE A 209 10.94 -5.14 -8.99
N THR A 210 12.22 -5.33 -9.26
CA THR A 210 12.76 -5.42 -10.61
C THR A 210 13.29 -6.83 -10.81
N PRO A 211 12.75 -7.62 -11.74
CA PRO A 211 13.29 -8.93 -12.08
C PRO A 211 14.77 -8.84 -12.48
N SER A 212 15.58 -9.80 -12.05
CA SER A 212 17.02 -9.84 -12.31
C SER A 212 17.53 -11.28 -12.20
N ASP A 213 18.42 -11.65 -13.10
CA ASP A 213 19.07 -12.96 -13.07
C ASP A 213 20.21 -13.03 -12.04
N THR A 214 20.70 -11.89 -11.59
CA THR A 214 21.85 -11.78 -10.68
C THR A 214 21.50 -11.39 -9.26
N ASP A 215 20.42 -10.65 -9.08
CA ASP A 215 19.97 -10.20 -7.76
C ASP A 215 18.99 -11.20 -7.13
N ARG A 216 19.00 -11.23 -5.80
CA ARG A 216 18.04 -12.01 -5.00
C ARG A 216 17.49 -11.16 -3.86
N SER A 217 16.19 -11.34 -3.58
CA SER A 217 15.50 -10.67 -2.48
C SER A 217 14.59 -11.67 -1.77
N PHE A 218 14.79 -11.87 -0.48
CA PHE A 218 13.98 -12.81 0.30
C PHE A 218 12.78 -12.12 0.93
N ALA A 219 11.66 -12.84 1.02
CA ALA A 219 10.41 -12.29 1.52
C ALA A 219 10.48 -11.82 2.98
N ASP A 220 11.27 -12.51 3.80
CA ASP A 220 11.55 -12.22 5.21
C ASP A 220 12.92 -11.55 5.43
N GLY A 221 13.67 -11.30 4.34
CA GLY A 221 14.98 -10.67 4.36
C GLY A 221 14.95 -9.16 4.60
N ASP A 222 16.14 -8.59 4.82
CA ASP A 222 16.30 -7.15 4.85
C ASP A 222 16.10 -6.56 3.46
N THR A 223 15.26 -5.53 3.38
CA THR A 223 14.96 -4.82 2.14
C THR A 223 15.43 -3.39 2.28
N PRO A 224 16.27 -2.88 1.37
CA PRO A 224 16.65 -1.47 1.37
C PRO A 224 15.42 -0.57 1.29
N TRP A 225 15.46 0.51 2.03
CA TRP A 225 14.38 1.50 1.98
C TRP A 225 14.95 2.91 1.99
N GLU A 226 14.18 3.84 1.43
CA GLU A 226 14.50 5.27 1.43
C GLU A 226 13.27 6.09 1.78
N TYR A 227 13.52 7.27 2.36
CA TYR A 227 12.47 8.25 2.57
C TYR A 227 12.27 9.07 1.29
N PHE A 228 11.02 9.19 0.86
CA PHE A 228 10.65 9.92 -0.33
C PHE A 228 9.86 11.17 0.05
N PRO A 229 10.49 12.36 0.09
CA PRO A 229 9.80 13.61 0.37
C PRO A 229 8.95 14.03 -0.83
N ILE A 230 7.72 14.46 -0.58
CA ILE A 230 6.85 14.99 -1.63
C ILE A 230 6.98 16.50 -1.78
N ARG A 231 7.68 17.13 -0.84
CA ARG A 231 7.99 18.57 -0.86
C ARG A 231 9.48 18.82 -0.83
N ASP A 232 9.87 19.95 -1.37
CA ASP A 232 11.22 20.47 -1.30
C ASP A 232 11.48 21.21 0.05
N GLU A 233 12.66 21.79 0.18
CA GLU A 233 13.09 22.56 1.36
C GLU A 233 12.25 23.84 1.61
N ASN A 234 11.55 24.34 0.59
CA ASN A 234 10.67 25.51 0.67
C ASN A 234 9.22 25.11 0.98
N GLY A 235 8.91 23.80 1.04
CA GLY A 235 7.57 23.27 1.26
C GLY A 235 6.72 23.14 -0.01
N GLU A 236 7.32 23.37 -1.19
CA GLU A 236 6.65 23.23 -2.49
C GLU A 236 6.66 21.78 -2.97
N TYR A 237 5.56 21.37 -3.67
CA TYR A 237 5.46 20.01 -4.21
C TYR A 237 6.52 19.76 -5.31
N ARG A 238 7.19 18.63 -5.23
CA ARG A 238 8.17 18.14 -6.22
C ARG A 238 7.48 17.56 -7.45
N LEU A 239 6.82 18.40 -8.23
CA LEU A 239 5.92 18.01 -9.33
C LEU A 239 6.61 17.31 -10.51
N GLU A 240 7.93 17.20 -10.51
CA GLU A 240 8.67 16.36 -11.46
C GLU A 240 8.44 14.85 -11.27
N HIS A 241 7.82 14.45 -10.16
CA HIS A 241 7.47 13.07 -9.85
C HIS A 241 5.98 12.82 -9.99
N VAL A 242 5.59 11.76 -10.73
CA VAL A 242 4.18 11.39 -10.98
C VAL A 242 3.38 11.25 -9.69
N LEU A 243 3.90 10.46 -8.72
CA LEU A 243 3.21 10.25 -7.44
C LEU A 243 3.08 11.53 -6.60
N VAL A 244 3.92 12.53 -6.82
CA VAL A 244 3.80 13.82 -6.15
C VAL A 244 2.71 14.67 -6.77
N GLN A 245 2.52 14.59 -8.08
CA GLN A 245 1.38 15.24 -8.76
C GLN A 245 0.05 14.70 -8.25
N ASP A 246 -0.02 13.39 -8.06
CA ASP A 246 -1.17 12.74 -7.43
C ASP A 246 -1.35 13.21 -5.98
N ALA A 247 -0.28 13.22 -5.18
CA ALA A 247 -0.32 13.65 -3.79
C ALA A 247 -0.81 15.09 -3.64
N MET A 248 -0.34 15.99 -4.50
CA MET A 248 -0.80 17.38 -4.57
C MET A 248 -2.31 17.44 -4.82
N ALA A 249 -2.80 16.66 -5.80
CA ALA A 249 -4.23 16.62 -6.11
C ALA A 249 -5.05 16.08 -4.94
N TRP A 250 -4.58 15.02 -4.23
CA TRP A 250 -5.29 14.45 -3.08
C TRP A 250 -5.33 15.40 -1.89
N GLU A 251 -4.21 16.04 -1.55
CA GLU A 251 -4.13 16.92 -0.39
C GLU A 251 -4.92 18.23 -0.58
N THR A 252 -4.92 18.77 -1.80
CA THR A 252 -5.58 20.05 -2.09
C THR A 252 -7.10 19.96 -2.20
N GLN A 253 -7.67 18.75 -2.23
CA GLN A 253 -9.11 18.52 -2.08
C GLN A 253 -9.63 18.73 -0.65
N GLY A 254 -8.74 18.88 0.33
CA GLY A 254 -9.06 18.91 1.75
C GLY A 254 -8.96 17.54 2.43
N ALA A 255 -8.81 17.53 3.74
CA ALA A 255 -8.58 16.34 4.55
C ALA A 255 -9.56 16.23 5.73
N PRO A 256 -10.64 15.44 5.63
CA PRO A 256 -11.15 14.72 4.44
C PRO A 256 -11.84 15.65 3.45
N THR A 257 -11.91 15.21 2.19
CA THR A 257 -12.66 15.92 1.14
C THR A 257 -14.14 16.06 1.50
N ASP A 258 -14.72 17.25 1.28
CA ASP A 258 -16.16 17.48 1.43
C ASP A 258 -16.93 16.87 0.24
N ARG A 259 -17.45 15.67 0.47
CA ARG A 259 -18.16 14.89 -0.56
C ARG A 259 -19.57 15.37 -0.83
N THR A 260 -20.06 16.34 -0.08
CA THR A 260 -21.38 16.96 -0.36
C THR A 260 -21.33 17.90 -1.55
N GLN A 261 -20.12 18.30 -1.97
CA GLN A 261 -19.89 19.17 -3.12
C GLN A 261 -19.54 18.39 -4.41
N GLU A 262 -19.53 17.08 -4.37
CA GLU A 262 -19.17 16.25 -5.52
C GLU A 262 -20.29 16.21 -6.58
N HIS A 263 -19.86 16.18 -7.84
CA HIS A 263 -20.72 15.98 -8.99
C HIS A 263 -20.18 14.82 -9.83
N LEU A 264 -20.59 13.58 -9.48
CA LEU A 264 -20.11 12.38 -10.13
C LEU A 264 -20.76 12.21 -11.51
N GLY A 265 -19.92 12.01 -12.53
CA GLY A 265 -20.31 11.77 -13.90
C GLY A 265 -20.00 10.34 -14.38
N ALA A 266 -20.16 10.09 -15.68
CA ALA A 266 -19.86 8.79 -16.29
C ALA A 266 -18.35 8.41 -16.16
N GLY A 267 -17.46 9.39 -16.13
CA GLY A 267 -16.03 9.18 -15.93
C GLY A 267 -15.66 8.64 -14.53
N ASP A 268 -16.57 8.78 -13.55
CA ASP A 268 -16.37 8.40 -12.17
C ASP A 268 -16.92 6.99 -11.82
N GLU A 269 -17.27 6.20 -12.85
CA GLU A 269 -17.83 4.86 -12.66
C GLU A 269 -16.99 4.00 -11.73
N GLY A 270 -15.66 4.03 -11.86
CA GLY A 270 -14.74 3.30 -10.98
C GLY A 270 -14.84 3.72 -9.51
N ILE A 271 -14.98 5.00 -9.26
CA ILE A 271 -15.17 5.56 -7.91
C ILE A 271 -16.49 5.09 -7.32
N ILE A 272 -17.56 5.11 -8.10
CA ILE A 272 -18.89 4.64 -7.68
C ILE A 272 -18.84 3.16 -7.32
N ILE A 273 -18.21 2.33 -8.16
CA ILE A 273 -18.03 0.89 -7.91
C ILE A 273 -17.21 0.64 -6.63
N LEU A 274 -16.09 1.35 -6.46
CA LEU A 274 -15.24 1.22 -5.27
C LEU A 274 -16.02 1.56 -3.99
N ARG A 275 -16.77 2.67 -3.98
CA ARG A 275 -17.57 3.09 -2.83
C ARG A 275 -18.68 2.10 -2.52
N LYS A 276 -19.32 1.54 -3.55
CA LYS A 276 -20.33 0.50 -3.38
C LYS A 276 -19.71 -0.75 -2.73
N LEU A 277 -18.59 -1.23 -3.29
CA LEU A 277 -17.86 -2.38 -2.76
C LEU A 277 -17.46 -2.13 -1.30
N LEU A 278 -16.92 -0.96 -0.97
CA LEU A 278 -16.52 -0.62 0.40
C LEU A 278 -17.71 -0.70 1.38
N ARG A 279 -18.87 -0.14 1.01
CA ARG A 279 -20.09 -0.22 1.84
C ARG A 279 -20.56 -1.65 2.03
N GLU A 280 -20.55 -2.47 0.98
CA GLU A 280 -20.92 -3.88 1.04
C GLU A 280 -19.99 -4.66 1.99
N GLN A 281 -18.67 -4.40 1.92
CA GLN A 281 -17.71 -5.06 2.80
C GLN A 281 -17.84 -4.61 4.26
N ILE A 282 -18.13 -3.33 4.50
CA ILE A 282 -18.44 -2.82 5.85
C ILE A 282 -19.68 -3.52 6.42
N ASP A 283 -20.73 -3.70 5.63
CA ASP A 283 -21.95 -4.38 6.07
C ASP A 283 -21.74 -5.87 6.34
N ILE A 284 -20.88 -6.54 5.56
CA ILE A 284 -20.47 -7.93 5.80
C ILE A 284 -19.76 -8.03 7.16
N VAL A 285 -18.78 -7.18 7.41
CA VAL A 285 -18.02 -7.18 8.68
C VAL A 285 -18.92 -6.86 9.87
N ARG A 286 -19.83 -5.89 9.75
CA ARG A 286 -20.81 -5.54 10.80
C ARG A 286 -21.73 -6.71 11.16
N LYS A 287 -22.00 -7.61 10.22
CA LYS A 287 -22.79 -8.84 10.42
C LYS A 287 -21.94 -10.02 10.89
N GLY A 288 -20.65 -9.82 11.18
CA GLY A 288 -19.73 -10.88 11.62
C GLY A 288 -19.17 -11.75 10.49
N GLY A 289 -19.34 -11.34 9.22
CA GLY A 289 -18.74 -12.01 8.07
C GLY A 289 -17.32 -11.51 7.79
N GLU A 290 -16.64 -12.15 6.85
CA GLU A 290 -15.30 -11.80 6.41
C GLU A 290 -15.35 -10.96 5.14
N PRO A 291 -14.58 -9.85 5.07
CA PRO A 291 -14.49 -9.06 3.85
C PRO A 291 -13.69 -9.80 2.76
N ILE A 292 -13.79 -9.30 1.53
CA ILE A 292 -12.96 -9.81 0.42
C ILE A 292 -11.47 -9.66 0.74
N GLY A 293 -10.65 -10.54 0.17
CA GLY A 293 -9.20 -10.53 0.35
C GLY A 293 -8.70 -11.19 1.63
N VAL A 294 -9.59 -11.69 2.49
CA VAL A 294 -9.18 -12.50 3.64
C VAL A 294 -8.71 -13.88 3.18
N VAL A 295 -7.48 -14.23 3.50
CA VAL A 295 -6.87 -15.50 3.11
C VAL A 295 -6.76 -16.41 4.33
N ARG A 296 -7.31 -17.64 4.22
CA ARG A 296 -7.28 -18.64 5.29
C ARG A 296 -6.62 -19.95 4.86
N ASP A 297 -6.59 -20.22 3.56
CA ASP A 297 -6.02 -21.44 3.01
C ASP A 297 -4.52 -21.23 2.74
N PRO A 298 -3.61 -21.97 3.43
CA PRO A 298 -2.18 -21.85 3.21
C PRO A 298 -1.75 -22.21 1.77
N GLU A 299 -2.45 -23.12 1.11
CA GLU A 299 -2.10 -23.52 -0.26
C GLU A 299 -2.36 -22.37 -1.25
N LYS A 300 -3.45 -21.63 -1.04
CA LYS A 300 -3.75 -20.43 -1.82
C LYS A 300 -2.84 -19.25 -1.48
N ASN A 301 -2.19 -19.29 -0.32
CA ASN A 301 -1.31 -18.23 0.18
C ASN A 301 0.17 -18.46 -0.11
N ARG A 302 0.56 -19.42 -0.94
CA ARG A 302 1.97 -19.63 -1.28
C ARG A 302 2.54 -18.43 -2.02
N ILE A 303 1.93 -18.05 -3.13
CA ILE A 303 2.15 -16.81 -3.88
C ILE A 303 0.80 -16.43 -4.48
N ILE A 304 0.35 -15.22 -4.21
CA ILE A 304 -0.86 -14.66 -4.83
C ILE A 304 -0.39 -13.77 -5.98
N GLU A 305 -0.45 -14.31 -7.18
CA GLU A 305 -0.07 -13.60 -8.40
C GLU A 305 -1.24 -12.81 -8.95
N PHE A 306 -0.98 -11.56 -9.27
CA PHE A 306 -1.93 -10.71 -9.96
C PHE A 306 -1.71 -10.77 -11.47
N GLU A 307 -2.80 -10.87 -12.21
CA GLU A 307 -2.76 -10.68 -13.65
C GLU A 307 -2.61 -9.19 -13.94
N VAL A 308 -1.41 -8.79 -14.36
CA VAL A 308 -1.10 -7.41 -14.72
C VAL A 308 -0.79 -7.37 -16.21
N ILE A 309 -1.59 -6.59 -16.95
CA ILE A 309 -1.37 -6.34 -18.38
C ILE A 309 -0.95 -4.89 -18.54
N ASN A 310 0.12 -4.64 -19.26
CA ASN A 310 0.50 -3.32 -19.71
C ASN A 310 1.21 -3.41 -21.07
N GLU A 311 0.42 -3.38 -22.13
CA GLU A 311 0.93 -3.51 -23.52
C GLU A 311 1.88 -2.37 -23.90
N ARG A 312 1.83 -1.23 -23.21
CA ARG A 312 2.73 -0.10 -23.44
C ARG A 312 4.18 -0.43 -23.06
N VAL A 313 4.36 -1.30 -22.07
CA VAL A 313 5.67 -1.74 -21.59
C VAL A 313 6.02 -3.17 -21.99
N GLY A 314 5.19 -3.79 -22.85
CA GLY A 314 5.44 -5.13 -23.37
C GLY A 314 5.07 -6.25 -22.39
N LEU A 315 4.11 -6.01 -21.49
CA LEU A 315 3.63 -7.00 -20.55
C LEU A 315 2.24 -7.51 -20.96
N PHE A 316 2.12 -8.81 -21.22
CA PHE A 316 0.93 -9.47 -21.76
C PHE A 316 0.44 -10.60 -20.83
N GLY A 317 -0.24 -10.24 -19.73
CA GLY A 317 -0.84 -11.22 -18.82
C GLY A 317 0.08 -11.71 -17.69
N LYS A 318 -0.21 -12.92 -17.13
CA LYS A 318 0.62 -13.50 -16.06
C LYS A 318 2.05 -13.63 -16.55
N GLN A 319 2.97 -13.10 -15.78
CA GLN A 319 4.38 -13.23 -16.13
C GLN A 319 4.75 -14.71 -16.23
N GLN A 320 5.04 -15.15 -17.44
CA GLN A 320 5.97 -16.25 -17.60
C GLN A 320 7.30 -15.77 -17.03
N LYS A 321 7.88 -16.56 -16.11
CA LYS A 321 9.27 -16.37 -15.71
C LYS A 321 10.05 -16.06 -16.99
N VAL A 322 10.68 -14.90 -17.03
CA VAL A 322 11.64 -14.60 -18.07
C VAL A 322 12.69 -15.69 -17.91
N ALA A 323 12.71 -16.60 -18.86
CA ALA A 323 13.67 -17.69 -18.91
C ALA A 323 15.05 -17.14 -19.26
#